data_2d07009dd79955b0c2828bdf3d2de685
#
_entry.id   2d07009dd79955b0c2828bdf3d2de685
#
_cell.length_a   1.000
_cell.length_b   1.000
_cell.length_c   1.000
_cell.angle_alpha   90.00
_cell.angle_beta   90.00
_cell.angle_gamma   90.00
#
_symmetry.space_group_name_H-M   'P 1'
#
loop_
_entity.id
_entity.type
_entity.pdbx_description
1 polymer ?
#
loop_
_entity_poly.entity_id
_entity_poly.type
_entity_poly.pdbx_seq_one_letter_code
_entity_poly.pdbx_strand_id
1 'polypeptide(L)'
;MSTRLLAVGCNGTNVRLCKMRQRVTQTFFNFLWDHAPTVSKKIIKRLFFAPTTYKSTPVEREYLDNAKKFEVSIHDKTVKCWKWGSGPSILLAHGWNGRGIQLHHFIEPLRQSGYSAIAYDAPGHGESQGRTSSYFEFTDTIRTLLTSPYGHEIRGVIAHSLGGSATVNTIEKENLPLKAVLIAPALRLKEVLYGFFDYVGVPRTIYELLIKEYEDQFGYNMHRDNPVNLLREIHSKILIIHDTNDPTIPYVDSKGISDRFPNIELHTTERLGHKKVLADSSVVNRAINYFGEQPRKKEGKEMSKSINILEEYRKGDLDRRLNLFLECPSLRAEFLEIDQSEAVGPS
;
A
#
# COMPACT_ATOMS: atom_id res chain seq x y z
N MET A 1 -2.73 19.74 18.58
CA MET A 1 -2.12 18.52 18.02
C MET A 1 -1.02 18.78 16.97
N SER A 2 -0.84 20.03 16.56
CA SER A 2 0.12 20.47 15.52
C SER A 2 1.59 20.57 15.95
N THR A 3 1.90 20.49 17.23
CA THR A 3 3.25 20.76 17.76
C THR A 3 4.20 19.56 17.82
N ARG A 4 3.72 18.33 17.66
CA ARG A 4 4.57 17.13 17.72
C ARG A 4 5.24 16.74 16.40
N LEU A 5 4.62 17.02 15.24
CA LEU A 5 5.25 16.80 13.93
C LEU A 5 6.42 17.76 13.66
N LEU A 6 6.41 18.95 14.27
CA LEU A 6 7.53 19.90 14.21
C LEU A 6 8.78 19.41 14.97
N ALA A 7 8.65 18.42 15.85
CA ALA A 7 9.78 17.90 16.64
C ALA A 7 10.62 16.85 15.88
N VAL A 8 10.11 16.24 14.82
CA VAL A 8 10.84 15.20 14.06
C VAL A 8 11.96 15.79 13.18
N GLY A 9 11.88 17.07 12.82
CA GLY A 9 12.88 17.75 11.99
C GLY A 9 13.85 18.69 12.74
N CYS A 10 13.60 19.00 14.01
CA CYS A 10 14.42 19.90 14.82
C CYS A 10 14.92 19.16 16.07
N ASN A 11 15.86 18.24 15.92
CA ASN A 11 16.58 17.64 17.05
C ASN A 11 17.26 18.75 17.87
N GLY A 12 16.63 19.16 18.99
CA GLY A 12 17.23 19.79 20.17
C GLY A 12 18.00 21.13 20.03
N THR A 13 18.44 21.49 18.86
CA THR A 13 19.29 22.67 18.63
C THR A 13 18.65 23.66 17.66
N ASN A 14 18.07 24.72 18.23
CA ASN A 14 17.63 25.92 17.50
C ASN A 14 16.22 25.95 16.89
N VAL A 15 15.19 25.78 17.71
CA VAL A 15 13.79 26.06 17.33
C VAL A 15 13.63 27.46 16.72
N ARG A 16 14.45 28.46 17.17
CA ARG A 16 14.45 29.81 16.58
C ARG A 16 14.96 29.82 15.13
N LEU A 17 16.03 29.08 14.84
CA LEU A 17 16.60 29.00 13.49
C LEU A 17 15.65 28.27 12.52
N CYS A 18 15.00 27.24 12.99
CA CYS A 18 14.00 26.47 12.21
C CYS A 18 12.79 27.34 11.87
N LYS A 19 12.25 28.06 12.85
CA LYS A 19 11.15 29.02 12.63
C LYS A 19 11.54 30.16 11.70
N MET A 20 12.76 30.68 11.82
CA MET A 20 13.26 31.74 10.95
C MET A 20 13.40 31.23 9.51
N ARG A 21 14.00 30.06 9.31
CA ARG A 21 14.11 29.41 8.01
C ARG A 21 12.72 29.19 7.38
N GLN A 22 11.77 28.66 8.14
CA GLN A 22 10.41 28.43 7.70
C GLN A 22 9.71 29.75 7.27
N ARG A 23 9.87 30.82 8.04
CA ARG A 23 9.34 32.15 7.68
C ARG A 23 9.96 32.70 6.39
N VAL A 24 11.28 32.59 6.23
CA VAL A 24 11.98 33.04 5.01
C VAL A 24 11.49 32.24 3.81
N THR A 25 11.36 30.94 3.93
CA THR A 25 10.84 30.08 2.85
C THR A 25 9.40 30.42 2.52
N GLN A 26 8.56 30.66 3.52
CA GLN A 26 7.16 31.05 3.34
C GLN A 26 7.03 32.41 2.63
N THR A 27 7.82 33.39 3.04
CA THR A 27 7.85 34.71 2.38
C THR A 27 8.31 34.61 0.92
N PHE A 28 9.34 33.79 0.66
CA PHE A 28 9.84 33.50 -0.68
C PHE A 28 8.77 32.86 -1.57
N PHE A 29 8.07 31.82 -1.09
CA PHE A 29 7.02 31.17 -1.88
C PHE A 29 5.80 32.06 -2.09
N ASN A 30 5.40 32.88 -1.10
CA ASN A 30 4.33 33.85 -1.29
C ASN A 30 4.72 34.86 -2.38
N PHE A 31 5.91 35.50 -2.26
CA PHE A 31 6.40 36.42 -3.26
C PHE A 31 6.46 35.80 -4.67
N LEU A 32 7.00 34.59 -4.77
CA LEU A 32 7.11 33.90 -6.04
C LEU A 32 5.74 33.53 -6.61
N TRP A 33 4.77 33.18 -5.75
CA TRP A 33 3.41 32.88 -6.16
C TRP A 33 2.68 34.11 -6.69
N ASP A 34 2.83 35.24 -6.02
CA ASP A 34 2.17 36.47 -6.41
C ASP A 34 2.72 37.06 -7.73
N HIS A 35 4.02 36.88 -8.02
CA HIS A 35 4.68 37.46 -9.18
C HIS A 35 4.96 36.47 -10.33
N ALA A 36 5.11 35.19 -10.04
CA ALA A 36 5.42 34.15 -11.01
C ALA A 36 4.81 32.80 -10.60
N PRO A 37 3.46 32.65 -10.56
CA PRO A 37 2.77 31.50 -10.03
C PRO A 37 3.14 30.20 -10.77
N THR A 38 3.33 30.25 -12.08
CA THR A 38 3.76 29.08 -12.89
C THR A 38 5.15 28.58 -12.49
N VAL A 39 6.08 29.50 -12.19
CA VAL A 39 7.44 29.15 -11.74
C VAL A 39 7.39 28.59 -10.33
N SER A 40 6.65 29.22 -9.43
CA SER A 40 6.42 28.74 -8.07
C SER A 40 5.88 27.31 -8.06
N LYS A 41 4.83 27.06 -8.83
CA LYS A 41 4.21 25.74 -9.02
C LYS A 41 5.23 24.71 -9.50
N LYS A 42 6.04 25.05 -10.49
CA LYS A 42 7.07 24.16 -11.06
C LYS A 42 8.14 23.78 -10.05
N ILE A 43 8.57 24.76 -9.23
CA ILE A 43 9.55 24.54 -8.16
C ILE A 43 8.96 23.60 -7.09
N ILE A 44 7.74 23.89 -6.62
CA ILE A 44 7.09 23.08 -5.59
C ILE A 44 6.84 21.67 -6.10
N LYS A 45 6.29 21.52 -7.33
CA LYS A 45 6.12 20.19 -7.94
C LYS A 45 7.44 19.40 -7.98
N ARG A 46 8.54 20.06 -8.33
CA ARG A 46 9.86 19.41 -8.36
C ARG A 46 10.36 19.05 -6.95
N LEU A 47 10.11 19.86 -5.96
CA LEU A 47 10.56 19.60 -4.57
C LEU A 47 9.78 18.47 -3.90
N PHE A 48 8.49 18.34 -4.17
CA PHE A 48 7.60 17.45 -3.43
C PHE A 48 7.20 16.19 -4.21
N PHE A 49 7.18 16.27 -5.52
CA PHE A 49 6.72 15.17 -6.39
C PHE A 49 7.83 14.58 -7.26
N ALA A 50 9.08 15.08 -7.18
CA ALA A 50 10.22 14.46 -7.83
C ALA A 50 10.97 13.59 -6.81
N PRO A 51 10.93 12.25 -6.94
CA PRO A 51 11.67 11.38 -6.04
C PRO A 51 13.17 11.49 -6.28
N THR A 52 13.94 11.25 -5.21
CA THR A 52 15.38 11.06 -5.32
C THR A 52 15.66 9.65 -5.81
N THR A 53 16.41 9.54 -6.88
CA THR A 53 16.82 8.24 -7.44
C THR A 53 18.17 7.82 -6.90
N TYR A 54 18.34 6.53 -6.64
CA TYR A 54 19.60 5.93 -6.17
C TYR A 54 19.99 4.78 -7.09
N LYS A 55 21.30 4.64 -7.32
CA LYS A 55 21.84 3.49 -8.07
C LYS A 55 21.71 2.21 -7.24
N SER A 56 21.43 1.11 -7.90
CA SER A 56 21.41 -0.21 -7.26
C SER A 56 22.81 -0.62 -6.82
N THR A 57 22.90 -1.23 -5.64
CA THR A 57 24.12 -1.85 -5.14
C THR A 57 24.50 -3.08 -5.98
N PRO A 58 25.72 -3.60 -5.90
CA PRO A 58 26.10 -4.83 -6.61
C PRO A 58 25.17 -6.01 -6.29
N VAL A 59 24.81 -6.20 -5.02
CA VAL A 59 23.88 -7.26 -4.59
C VAL A 59 22.48 -7.07 -5.21
N GLU A 60 21.94 -5.86 -5.17
CA GLU A 60 20.65 -5.56 -5.78
C GLU A 60 20.65 -5.80 -7.30
N ARG A 61 21.77 -5.51 -7.99
CA ARG A 61 21.91 -5.77 -9.43
C ARG A 61 21.87 -7.26 -9.73
N GLU A 62 22.56 -8.08 -8.95
CA GLU A 62 22.53 -9.53 -9.08
C GLU A 62 21.10 -10.07 -9.03
N TYR A 63 20.27 -9.58 -8.08
CA TYR A 63 18.87 -9.92 -8.04
C TYR A 63 18.11 -9.47 -9.31
N LEU A 64 18.32 -8.23 -9.75
CA LEU A 64 17.66 -7.68 -10.95
C LEU A 64 18.04 -8.43 -12.23
N ASP A 65 19.29 -8.89 -12.34
CA ASP A 65 19.78 -9.65 -13.51
C ASP A 65 19.21 -11.06 -13.56
N ASN A 66 18.92 -11.66 -12.40
CA ASN A 66 18.32 -12.99 -12.28
C ASN A 66 16.78 -12.98 -12.28
N ALA A 67 16.15 -11.84 -12.49
CA ALA A 67 14.70 -11.69 -12.50
C ALA A 67 14.10 -11.91 -13.91
N LYS A 68 12.87 -12.44 -13.96
CA LYS A 68 12.02 -12.29 -15.14
C LYS A 68 11.49 -10.86 -15.19
N LYS A 69 11.94 -10.08 -16.18
CA LYS A 69 11.56 -8.67 -16.35
C LYS A 69 10.26 -8.58 -17.15
N PHE A 70 9.38 -7.66 -16.75
CA PHE A 70 8.17 -7.31 -17.51
C PHE A 70 7.81 -5.84 -17.24
N GLU A 71 6.83 -5.33 -17.92
CA GLU A 71 6.42 -3.94 -17.87
C GLU A 71 4.90 -3.84 -17.80
N VAL A 72 4.42 -2.80 -17.11
CA VAL A 72 3.01 -2.40 -17.15
C VAL A 72 2.92 -0.91 -17.49
N SER A 73 1.83 -0.50 -18.11
CA SER A 73 1.58 0.91 -18.41
C SER A 73 0.70 1.53 -17.35
N ILE A 74 1.13 2.65 -16.80
CA ILE A 74 0.38 3.46 -15.84
C ILE A 74 0.23 4.85 -16.44
N HIS A 75 -0.98 5.17 -16.84
CA HIS A 75 -1.25 6.37 -17.65
C HIS A 75 -0.35 6.39 -18.90
N ASP A 76 0.52 7.38 -19.03
CA ASP A 76 1.48 7.57 -20.12
C ASP A 76 2.90 7.05 -19.81
N LYS A 77 3.08 6.34 -18.68
CA LYS A 77 4.40 5.92 -18.18
C LYS A 77 4.54 4.40 -18.17
N THR A 78 5.72 3.93 -18.57
CA THR A 78 6.12 2.54 -18.45
C THR A 78 6.70 2.28 -17.05
N VAL A 79 6.14 1.32 -16.36
CA VAL A 79 6.58 0.84 -15.05
C VAL A 79 7.33 -0.46 -15.20
N LYS A 80 8.56 -0.51 -14.70
CA LYS A 80 9.42 -1.68 -14.70
C LYS A 80 9.07 -2.60 -13.55
N CYS A 81 8.97 -3.88 -13.85
CA CYS A 81 8.58 -4.94 -12.92
C CYS A 81 9.51 -6.14 -13.04
N TRP A 82 9.67 -6.86 -11.94
CA TRP A 82 10.52 -8.03 -11.83
C TRP A 82 9.81 -9.15 -11.10
N LYS A 83 10.00 -10.39 -11.55
CA LYS A 83 9.48 -11.58 -10.88
C LYS A 83 10.60 -12.58 -10.62
N TRP A 84 10.65 -13.12 -9.40
CA TRP A 84 11.58 -14.17 -8.97
C TRP A 84 10.80 -15.38 -8.49
N GLY A 85 11.22 -16.56 -8.92
CA GLY A 85 10.63 -17.83 -8.50
C GLY A 85 9.34 -18.18 -9.27
N SER A 86 8.70 -19.23 -8.79
CA SER A 86 7.44 -19.79 -9.29
C SER A 86 6.46 -20.01 -8.14
N GLY A 87 5.19 -20.30 -8.46
CA GLY A 87 4.13 -20.43 -7.46
C GLY A 87 3.36 -19.15 -7.22
N PRO A 88 2.48 -19.12 -6.20
CA PRO A 88 1.69 -17.93 -5.86
C PRO A 88 2.60 -16.75 -5.58
N SER A 89 2.23 -15.57 -6.04
CA SER A 89 3.08 -14.38 -5.96
C SER A 89 2.76 -13.53 -4.73
N ILE A 90 3.79 -12.93 -4.15
CA ILE A 90 3.68 -11.83 -3.18
C ILE A 90 4.22 -10.56 -3.84
N LEU A 91 3.39 -9.51 -3.86
CA LEU A 91 3.78 -8.21 -4.39
C LEU A 91 4.62 -7.45 -3.36
N LEU A 92 5.77 -6.94 -3.76
CA LEU A 92 6.67 -6.11 -2.96
C LEU A 92 6.51 -4.65 -3.38
N ALA A 93 5.89 -3.83 -2.54
CA ALA A 93 5.58 -2.43 -2.81
C ALA A 93 6.48 -1.49 -1.99
N HIS A 94 7.36 -0.77 -2.68
CA HIS A 94 8.30 0.17 -2.03
C HIS A 94 7.64 1.48 -1.59
N GLY A 95 8.34 2.28 -0.76
CA GLY A 95 7.92 3.61 -0.34
C GLY A 95 8.50 4.74 -1.20
N TRP A 96 8.19 5.99 -0.81
CA TRP A 96 8.73 7.19 -1.45
C TRP A 96 10.28 7.21 -1.41
N ASN A 97 10.91 7.67 -2.48
CA ASN A 97 12.37 7.61 -2.69
C ASN A 97 12.94 6.17 -2.63
N GLY A 98 12.10 5.15 -2.67
CA GLY A 98 12.50 3.76 -2.72
C GLY A 98 12.59 3.24 -4.15
N ARG A 99 12.70 1.92 -4.28
CA ARG A 99 12.60 1.14 -5.51
C ARG A 99 12.27 -0.31 -5.16
N GLY A 100 11.72 -1.06 -6.11
CA GLY A 100 11.27 -2.43 -5.86
C GLY A 100 12.35 -3.33 -5.27
N ILE A 101 13.57 -3.22 -5.80
CA ILE A 101 14.71 -4.04 -5.34
C ILE A 101 15.17 -3.73 -3.90
N GLN A 102 14.77 -2.61 -3.32
CA GLN A 102 15.05 -2.31 -1.91
C GLN A 102 14.47 -3.37 -0.96
N LEU A 103 13.45 -4.09 -1.41
CA LEU A 103 12.80 -5.17 -0.67
C LEU A 103 13.42 -6.56 -0.97
N HIS A 104 14.64 -6.62 -1.53
CA HIS A 104 15.29 -7.88 -1.93
C HIS A 104 15.47 -8.89 -0.79
N HIS A 105 15.56 -8.43 0.46
CA HIS A 105 15.66 -9.32 1.63
C HIS A 105 14.47 -10.27 1.78
N PHE A 106 13.32 -9.96 1.17
CA PHE A 106 12.13 -10.80 1.18
C PHE A 106 12.11 -11.83 0.06
N ILE A 107 12.92 -11.66 -1.02
CA ILE A 107 12.82 -12.47 -2.24
C ILE A 107 13.16 -13.93 -1.96
N GLU A 108 14.35 -14.20 -1.40
CA GLU A 108 14.79 -15.57 -1.18
C GLU A 108 13.95 -16.30 -0.11
N PRO A 109 13.62 -15.68 1.05
CA PRO A 109 12.71 -16.30 2.02
C PRO A 109 11.32 -16.62 1.46
N LEU A 110 10.76 -15.77 0.57
CA LEU A 110 9.50 -16.06 -0.13
C LEU A 110 9.65 -17.28 -1.04
N ARG A 111 10.74 -17.37 -1.82
CA ARG A 111 11.02 -18.51 -2.70
C ARG A 111 11.16 -19.82 -1.93
N GLN A 112 11.88 -19.81 -0.82
CA GLN A 112 12.03 -20.96 0.07
C GLN A 112 10.71 -21.39 0.70
N SER A 113 9.76 -20.48 0.86
CA SER A 113 8.41 -20.75 1.36
C SER A 113 7.40 -21.13 0.25
N GLY A 114 7.86 -21.34 -0.98
CA GLY A 114 7.03 -21.77 -2.10
C GLY A 114 6.27 -20.65 -2.81
N TYR A 115 6.61 -19.38 -2.53
CA TYR A 115 6.05 -18.21 -3.21
C TYR A 115 7.01 -17.70 -4.31
N SER A 116 6.46 -16.96 -5.25
CA SER A 116 7.25 -16.06 -6.08
C SER A 116 7.12 -14.63 -5.55
N ALA A 117 8.14 -13.81 -5.80
CA ALA A 117 8.12 -12.39 -5.48
C ALA A 117 7.93 -11.57 -6.75
N ILE A 118 7.07 -10.55 -6.71
CA ILE A 118 6.95 -9.54 -7.76
C ILE A 118 7.29 -8.19 -7.13
N ALA A 119 8.23 -7.44 -7.74
CA ALA A 119 8.51 -6.07 -7.35
C ALA A 119 8.39 -5.15 -8.57
N TYR A 120 8.20 -3.87 -8.32
CA TYR A 120 8.09 -2.84 -9.35
C TYR A 120 8.78 -1.56 -8.87
N ASP A 121 9.14 -0.70 -9.80
CA ASP A 121 9.49 0.68 -9.50
C ASP A 121 8.30 1.58 -9.86
N ALA A 122 7.76 2.33 -8.92
CA ALA A 122 6.66 3.26 -9.20
C ALA A 122 7.07 4.34 -10.22
N PRO A 123 6.13 4.99 -10.91
CA PRO A 123 6.45 6.09 -11.83
C PRO A 123 7.46 7.07 -11.23
N GLY A 124 8.47 7.49 -11.99
CA GLY A 124 9.51 8.40 -11.55
C GLY A 124 10.55 7.82 -10.58
N HIS A 125 10.43 6.54 -10.17
CA HIS A 125 11.36 5.85 -9.29
C HIS A 125 12.19 4.83 -10.06
N GLY A 126 13.37 4.51 -9.55
CA GLY A 126 14.25 3.46 -10.05
C GLY A 126 14.45 3.50 -11.56
N GLU A 127 14.07 2.41 -12.26
CA GLU A 127 14.19 2.26 -13.72
C GLU A 127 12.89 2.59 -14.48
N SER A 128 11.82 2.96 -13.77
CA SER A 128 10.53 3.32 -14.38
C SER A 128 10.55 4.73 -15.00
N GLN A 129 9.69 4.94 -16.01
CA GLN A 129 9.57 6.23 -16.66
C GLN A 129 9.00 7.32 -15.74
N GLY A 130 9.34 8.56 -16.04
CA GLY A 130 8.87 9.75 -15.34
C GLY A 130 9.96 10.45 -14.54
N ARG A 131 9.65 11.67 -14.12
CA ARG A 131 10.51 12.51 -13.26
C ARG A 131 9.82 12.93 -11.98
N THR A 132 8.52 12.68 -11.94
CA THR A 132 7.64 12.97 -10.80
C THR A 132 6.76 11.76 -10.54
N SER A 133 6.29 11.67 -9.31
CA SER A 133 5.35 10.65 -8.86
C SER A 133 4.41 11.24 -7.82
N SER A 134 3.36 10.51 -7.51
CA SER A 134 2.39 10.88 -6.49
C SER A 134 1.85 9.64 -5.78
N TYR A 135 1.21 9.84 -4.64
CA TYR A 135 0.45 8.78 -3.97
C TYR A 135 -0.55 8.08 -4.90
N PHE A 136 -1.20 8.85 -5.76
CA PHE A 136 -2.20 8.34 -6.68
C PHE A 136 -1.58 7.42 -7.72
N GLU A 137 -0.41 7.76 -8.26
CA GLU A 137 0.32 6.90 -9.20
C GLU A 137 0.86 5.62 -8.53
N PHE A 138 1.24 5.67 -7.24
CA PHE A 138 1.54 4.47 -6.46
C PHE A 138 0.31 3.56 -6.34
N THR A 139 -0.85 4.13 -6.03
CA THR A 139 -2.11 3.40 -5.92
C THR A 139 -2.50 2.78 -7.26
N ASP A 140 -2.45 3.55 -8.35
CA ASP A 140 -2.77 3.07 -9.69
C ASP A 140 -1.81 1.95 -10.16
N THR A 141 -0.54 2.03 -9.76
CA THR A 141 0.45 0.98 -10.06
C THR A 141 0.10 -0.32 -9.35
N ILE A 142 -0.17 -0.28 -8.04
CA ILE A 142 -0.56 -1.46 -7.27
C ILE A 142 -1.88 -2.01 -7.81
N ARG A 143 -2.87 -1.16 -8.07
CA ARG A 143 -4.15 -1.55 -8.64
C ARG A 143 -3.96 -2.28 -9.96
N THR A 144 -3.22 -1.70 -10.90
CA THR A 144 -2.94 -2.32 -12.20
C THR A 144 -2.27 -3.68 -12.05
N LEU A 145 -1.29 -3.81 -11.15
CA LEU A 145 -0.63 -5.10 -10.91
C LEU A 145 -1.58 -6.14 -10.31
N LEU A 146 -2.45 -5.75 -9.38
CA LEU A 146 -3.38 -6.67 -8.71
C LEU A 146 -4.58 -7.05 -9.60
N THR A 147 -5.01 -6.19 -10.52
CA THR A 147 -6.14 -6.44 -11.42
C THR A 147 -5.73 -6.90 -12.83
N SER A 148 -4.43 -6.88 -13.16
CA SER A 148 -3.87 -7.38 -14.43
C SER A 148 -3.87 -8.92 -14.48
N PRO A 149 -3.55 -9.54 -15.63
CA PRO A 149 -3.34 -10.98 -15.72
C PRO A 149 -2.31 -11.53 -14.71
N TYR A 150 -1.32 -10.72 -14.30
CA TYR A 150 -0.37 -11.08 -13.22
C TYR A 150 -1.04 -11.12 -11.85
N GLY A 151 -2.12 -10.37 -11.64
CA GLY A 151 -2.87 -10.27 -10.40
C GLY A 151 -3.50 -11.59 -9.98
N HIS A 152 -3.91 -12.43 -10.93
CA HIS A 152 -4.48 -13.75 -10.63
C HIS A 152 -3.55 -14.67 -9.82
N GLU A 153 -2.24 -14.45 -9.89
CA GLU A 153 -1.26 -15.20 -9.12
C GLU A 153 -0.94 -14.56 -7.76
N ILE A 154 -1.28 -13.27 -7.57
CA ILE A 154 -0.90 -12.52 -6.36
C ILE A 154 -1.83 -12.91 -5.21
N ARG A 155 -1.24 -13.38 -4.10
CA ARG A 155 -1.93 -13.83 -2.87
C ARG A 155 -1.75 -12.90 -1.69
N GLY A 156 -0.89 -11.90 -1.82
CA GLY A 156 -0.65 -10.92 -0.77
C GLY A 156 0.33 -9.86 -1.19
N VAL A 157 0.50 -8.87 -0.30
CA VAL A 157 1.37 -7.72 -0.50
C VAL A 157 2.27 -7.53 0.72
N ILE A 158 3.56 -7.30 0.51
CA ILE A 158 4.48 -6.72 1.50
C ILE A 158 4.77 -5.31 1.04
N ALA A 159 4.39 -4.32 1.84
CA ALA A 159 4.45 -2.93 1.45
C ALA A 159 5.16 -2.06 2.48
N HIS A 160 6.02 -1.15 2.04
CA HIS A 160 6.75 -0.22 2.91
C HIS A 160 6.23 1.21 2.77
N SER A 161 6.05 1.90 3.90
CA SER A 161 5.80 3.34 3.96
C SER A 161 4.63 3.78 3.05
N LEU A 162 4.85 4.63 2.04
CA LEU A 162 3.87 5.07 1.05
C LEU A 162 3.26 3.91 0.25
N GLY A 163 4.05 2.86 -0.03
CA GLY A 163 3.53 1.64 -0.65
C GLY A 163 2.45 0.97 0.21
N GLY A 164 2.57 1.02 1.54
CA GLY A 164 1.55 0.57 2.47
C GLY A 164 0.26 1.39 2.38
N SER A 165 0.38 2.71 2.27
CA SER A 165 -0.76 3.61 2.06
C SER A 165 -1.52 3.29 0.77
N ALA A 166 -0.77 3.11 -0.33
CA ALA A 166 -1.33 2.78 -1.64
C ALA A 166 -1.96 1.37 -1.66
N THR A 167 -1.37 0.41 -0.94
CA THR A 167 -1.93 -0.94 -0.78
C THR A 167 -3.28 -0.91 -0.08
N VAL A 168 -3.42 -0.17 1.02
CA VAL A 168 -4.69 -0.01 1.76
C VAL A 168 -5.77 0.56 0.84
N ASN A 169 -5.43 1.61 0.07
CA ASN A 169 -6.37 2.22 -0.87
C ASN A 169 -6.82 1.22 -1.95
N THR A 170 -5.88 0.47 -2.52
CA THR A 170 -6.20 -0.52 -3.57
C THR A 170 -7.06 -1.66 -3.03
N ILE A 171 -6.72 -2.23 -1.86
CA ILE A 171 -7.49 -3.33 -1.27
C ILE A 171 -8.94 -2.91 -1.02
N GLU A 172 -9.16 -1.71 -0.50
CA GLU A 172 -10.50 -1.20 -0.22
C GLU A 172 -11.27 -0.94 -1.52
N LYS A 173 -10.71 -0.17 -2.45
CA LYS A 173 -11.43 0.23 -3.67
C LYS A 173 -11.78 -0.93 -4.60
N GLU A 174 -10.90 -1.92 -4.68
CA GLU A 174 -11.11 -3.11 -5.51
C GLU A 174 -11.72 -4.28 -4.71
N ASN A 175 -12.07 -4.05 -3.45
CA ASN A 175 -12.63 -5.07 -2.52
C ASN A 175 -11.85 -6.39 -2.55
N LEU A 176 -10.51 -6.31 -2.50
CA LEU A 176 -9.65 -7.48 -2.67
C LEU A 176 -9.47 -8.25 -1.35
N PRO A 177 -9.74 -9.57 -1.32
CA PRO A 177 -9.55 -10.38 -0.11
C PRO A 177 -8.07 -10.79 0.08
N LEU A 178 -7.15 -9.82 0.04
CA LEU A 178 -5.71 -10.06 0.10
C LEU A 178 -5.15 -9.84 1.50
N LYS A 179 -4.28 -10.74 1.96
CA LYS A 179 -3.44 -10.48 3.13
C LYS A 179 -2.40 -9.40 2.80
N ALA A 180 -2.18 -8.47 3.72
CA ALA A 180 -1.13 -7.45 3.57
C ALA A 180 -0.24 -7.38 4.80
N VAL A 181 1.07 -7.27 4.56
CA VAL A 181 2.07 -6.90 5.57
C VAL A 181 2.53 -5.48 5.25
N LEU A 182 2.24 -4.57 6.16
CA LEU A 182 2.55 -3.15 6.01
C LEU A 182 3.69 -2.78 6.96
N ILE A 183 4.86 -2.44 6.41
CA ILE A 183 6.06 -2.11 7.19
C ILE A 183 6.18 -0.59 7.27
N ALA A 184 6.15 -0.04 8.48
CA ALA A 184 6.20 1.40 8.74
C ALA A 184 5.25 2.24 7.85
N PRO A 185 3.95 1.87 7.71
CA PRO A 185 3.06 2.47 6.73
C PRO A 185 2.64 3.90 7.11
N ALA A 186 2.55 4.78 6.10
CA ALA A 186 2.07 6.15 6.27
C ALA A 186 0.52 6.20 6.22
N LEU A 187 -0.16 5.59 7.21
CA LEU A 187 -1.62 5.44 7.18
C LEU A 187 -2.40 6.75 7.42
N ARG A 188 -1.79 7.74 8.06
CA ARG A 188 -2.29 9.12 8.13
C ARG A 188 -1.59 9.98 7.09
N LEU A 189 -1.68 9.55 5.82
CA LEU A 189 -0.89 10.13 4.74
C LEU A 189 -1.14 11.62 4.54
N LYS A 190 -2.39 12.06 4.63
CA LYS A 190 -2.74 13.48 4.54
C LYS A 190 -1.99 14.31 5.58
N GLU A 191 -2.00 13.86 6.82
CA GLU A 191 -1.35 14.55 7.93
C GLU A 191 0.18 14.56 7.77
N VAL A 192 0.76 13.46 7.29
CA VAL A 192 2.20 13.35 7.00
C VAL A 192 2.60 14.31 5.87
N LEU A 193 1.85 14.33 4.77
CA LEU A 193 2.12 15.17 3.62
C LEU A 193 1.98 16.66 3.97
N TYR A 194 0.89 17.04 4.64
CA TYR A 194 0.65 18.41 5.06
C TYR A 194 1.70 18.89 6.06
N GLY A 195 2.06 18.04 7.03
CA GLY A 195 3.15 18.33 7.97
C GLY A 195 4.50 18.56 7.29
N PHE A 196 4.77 17.85 6.18
CA PHE A 196 5.98 18.06 5.40
C PHE A 196 5.98 19.39 4.64
N PHE A 197 4.86 19.78 4.00
CA PHE A 197 4.71 21.09 3.39
C PHE A 197 4.90 22.21 4.42
N ASP A 198 4.25 22.09 5.57
CA ASP A 198 4.37 23.06 6.66
C ASP A 198 5.81 23.14 7.19
N TYR A 199 6.50 21.98 7.33
CA TYR A 199 7.91 21.94 7.74
C TYR A 199 8.84 22.69 6.77
N VAL A 200 8.64 22.51 5.47
CA VAL A 200 9.41 23.22 4.42
C VAL A 200 9.04 24.69 4.38
N GLY A 201 7.86 25.07 4.84
CA GLY A 201 7.36 26.47 4.83
C GLY A 201 6.65 26.84 3.52
N VAL A 202 6.07 25.87 2.82
CA VAL A 202 5.19 26.16 1.68
C VAL A 202 3.85 26.67 2.22
N PRO A 203 3.33 27.82 1.75
CA PRO A 203 2.03 28.33 2.19
C PRO A 203 0.90 27.35 1.92
N ARG A 204 0.00 27.22 2.89
CA ARG A 204 -1.09 26.25 2.84
C ARG A 204 -1.99 26.41 1.63
N THR A 205 -2.32 27.63 1.28
CA THR A 205 -3.11 27.98 0.09
C THR A 205 -2.48 27.46 -1.20
N ILE A 206 -1.15 27.48 -1.29
CA ILE A 206 -0.42 27.05 -2.48
C ILE A 206 -0.43 25.51 -2.58
N TYR A 207 -0.08 24.82 -1.50
CA TYR A 207 -0.02 23.35 -1.58
C TYR A 207 -1.42 22.69 -1.66
N GLU A 208 -2.46 23.28 -1.07
CA GLU A 208 -3.84 22.81 -1.25
C GLU A 208 -4.32 22.91 -2.70
N LEU A 209 -3.97 23.99 -3.41
CA LEU A 209 -4.23 24.10 -4.84
C LEU A 209 -3.49 23.03 -5.66
N LEU A 210 -2.22 22.76 -5.31
CA LEU A 210 -1.46 21.71 -5.99
C LEU A 210 -2.02 20.33 -5.74
N ILE A 211 -2.41 20.02 -4.50
CA ILE A 211 -3.05 18.75 -4.17
C ILE A 211 -4.36 18.61 -4.94
N LYS A 212 -5.17 19.68 -4.99
CA LYS A 212 -6.43 19.68 -5.75
C LYS A 212 -6.22 19.39 -7.23
N GLU A 213 -5.17 19.94 -7.86
CA GLU A 213 -4.85 19.61 -9.24
C GLU A 213 -4.55 18.11 -9.44
N TYR A 214 -3.80 17.50 -8.51
CA TYR A 214 -3.52 16.07 -8.56
C TYR A 214 -4.78 15.25 -8.29
N GLU A 215 -5.63 15.66 -7.35
CA GLU A 215 -6.93 15.03 -7.11
C GLU A 215 -7.78 15.02 -8.40
N ASP A 216 -7.88 16.16 -9.07
CA ASP A 216 -8.67 16.31 -10.30
C ASP A 216 -8.05 15.53 -11.47
N GLN A 217 -6.73 15.53 -11.58
CA GLN A 217 -6.00 14.79 -12.62
C GLN A 217 -6.18 13.28 -12.52
N PHE A 218 -6.16 12.73 -11.31
CA PHE A 218 -6.17 11.29 -11.06
C PHE A 218 -7.53 10.76 -10.56
N GLY A 219 -8.52 11.61 -10.32
CA GLY A 219 -9.85 11.21 -9.84
C GLY A 219 -9.88 10.79 -8.37
N TYR A 220 -8.91 11.22 -7.57
CA TYR A 220 -8.81 10.93 -6.13
C TYR A 220 -9.28 12.11 -5.28
N ASN A 221 -9.46 11.85 -4.00
CA ASN A 221 -9.69 12.88 -2.99
C ASN A 221 -8.87 12.57 -1.74
N MET A 222 -7.94 13.44 -1.39
CA MET A 222 -6.96 13.23 -0.32
C MET A 222 -7.58 13.06 1.07
N HIS A 223 -8.80 13.55 1.28
CA HIS A 223 -9.52 13.36 2.53
C HIS A 223 -10.25 12.01 2.56
N ARG A 224 -11.05 11.73 1.52
CA ARG A 224 -11.80 10.46 1.40
C ARG A 224 -10.83 9.28 1.30
N ASP A 225 -9.82 9.42 0.43
CA ASP A 225 -8.87 8.36 0.08
C ASP A 225 -7.63 8.34 1.02
N ASN A 226 -7.68 9.05 2.16
CA ASN A 226 -6.67 8.93 3.21
C ASN A 226 -6.73 7.51 3.81
N PRO A 227 -5.66 6.73 3.80
CA PRO A 227 -5.68 5.31 4.17
C PRO A 227 -6.37 5.02 5.51
N VAL A 228 -6.18 5.87 6.51
CA VAL A 228 -6.81 5.70 7.84
C VAL A 228 -8.34 5.72 7.78
N ASN A 229 -8.94 6.39 6.79
CA ASN A 229 -10.39 6.46 6.62
C ASN A 229 -10.93 5.20 5.91
N LEU A 230 -10.11 4.57 5.07
CA LEU A 230 -10.46 3.39 4.29
C LEU A 230 -10.41 2.08 5.11
N LEU A 231 -9.61 2.05 6.19
CA LEU A 231 -9.43 0.86 7.02
C LEU A 231 -10.73 0.33 7.65
N ARG A 232 -11.77 1.14 7.75
CA ARG A 232 -13.08 0.74 8.30
C ARG A 232 -13.80 -0.29 7.43
N GLU A 233 -13.60 -0.18 6.13
CA GLU A 233 -14.27 -0.99 5.11
C GLU A 233 -13.45 -2.24 4.74
N ILE A 234 -12.21 -2.34 5.23
CA ILE A 234 -11.32 -3.45 4.93
C ILE A 234 -11.56 -4.59 5.92
N HIS A 235 -11.99 -5.74 5.41
CA HIS A 235 -12.16 -6.98 6.17
C HIS A 235 -10.96 -7.92 6.08
N SER A 236 -10.06 -7.70 5.13
CA SER A 236 -8.82 -8.44 4.97
C SER A 236 -7.93 -8.33 6.21
N LYS A 237 -7.22 -9.42 6.53
CA LYS A 237 -6.25 -9.41 7.62
C LYS A 237 -5.02 -8.62 7.23
N ILE A 238 -4.60 -7.71 8.07
CA ILE A 238 -3.41 -6.85 7.89
C ILE A 238 -2.46 -7.06 9.06
N LEU A 239 -1.18 -7.31 8.78
CA LEU A 239 -0.10 -7.21 9.74
C LEU A 239 0.63 -5.88 9.54
N ILE A 240 0.68 -5.05 10.56
CA ILE A 240 1.56 -3.89 10.59
C ILE A 240 2.84 -4.28 11.34
N ILE A 241 4.01 -3.99 10.77
CA ILE A 241 5.30 -4.08 11.45
C ILE A 241 5.85 -2.67 11.55
N HIS A 242 6.11 -2.18 12.78
CA HIS A 242 6.54 -0.80 12.97
C HIS A 242 7.53 -0.66 14.12
N ASP A 243 8.58 0.12 13.88
CA ASP A 243 9.63 0.39 14.86
C ASP A 243 9.25 1.57 15.77
N THR A 244 9.40 1.40 17.08
CA THR A 244 9.09 2.47 18.05
C THR A 244 9.96 3.72 17.88
N ASN A 245 11.15 3.56 17.29
CA ASN A 245 12.12 4.63 17.05
C ASN A 245 12.10 5.11 15.58
N ASP A 246 10.99 4.89 14.85
CA ASP A 246 10.86 5.40 13.47
C ASP A 246 10.86 6.94 13.47
N PRO A 247 11.89 7.57 12.85
CA PRO A 247 12.00 9.03 12.81
C PRO A 247 11.14 9.66 11.71
N THR A 248 10.56 8.86 10.81
CA THR A 248 9.86 9.32 9.60
C THR A 248 8.36 9.25 9.77
N ILE A 249 7.85 8.09 10.17
CA ILE A 249 6.42 7.86 10.39
C ILE A 249 6.20 7.57 11.89
N PRO A 250 5.31 8.32 12.55
CA PRO A 250 5.08 8.12 13.97
C PRO A 250 4.50 6.72 14.30
N TYR A 251 5.21 5.95 15.12
CA TYR A 251 4.75 4.64 15.59
C TYR A 251 3.36 4.69 16.23
N VAL A 252 3.05 5.78 16.93
CA VAL A 252 1.76 5.97 17.62
C VAL A 252 0.55 5.91 16.68
N ASP A 253 0.74 6.21 15.39
CA ASP A 253 -0.33 6.11 14.40
C ASP A 253 -0.68 4.64 14.12
N SER A 254 0.33 3.78 13.94
CA SER A 254 0.13 2.33 13.77
C SER A 254 -0.43 1.69 15.02
N LYS A 255 0.04 2.07 16.22
CA LYS A 255 -0.47 1.60 17.50
C LYS A 255 -1.96 1.95 17.66
N GLY A 256 -2.35 3.20 17.46
CA GLY A 256 -3.74 3.63 17.59
C GLY A 256 -4.68 3.00 16.56
N ILE A 257 -4.15 2.62 15.39
CA ILE A 257 -4.91 1.91 14.36
C ILE A 257 -5.11 0.46 14.76
N SER A 258 -4.08 -0.25 15.19
CA SER A 258 -4.20 -1.65 15.62
C SER A 258 -5.10 -1.82 16.84
N ASP A 259 -5.10 -0.86 17.75
CA ASP A 259 -6.00 -0.87 18.92
C ASP A 259 -7.48 -0.69 18.52
N ARG A 260 -7.73 -0.08 17.36
CA ARG A 260 -9.08 0.24 16.89
C ARG A 260 -9.68 -0.82 15.99
N PHE A 261 -8.86 -1.52 15.20
CA PHE A 261 -9.31 -2.44 14.16
C PHE A 261 -8.85 -3.87 14.47
N PRO A 262 -9.77 -4.80 14.82
CA PRO A 262 -9.41 -6.15 15.28
C PRO A 262 -8.84 -7.06 14.18
N ASN A 263 -9.02 -6.71 12.91
CA ASN A 263 -8.42 -7.40 11.76
C ASN A 263 -6.98 -6.93 11.47
N ILE A 264 -6.47 -5.96 12.25
CA ILE A 264 -5.12 -5.41 12.09
C ILE A 264 -4.26 -5.83 13.29
N GLU A 265 -3.26 -6.66 13.02
CA GLU A 265 -2.24 -7.06 13.99
C GLU A 265 -1.07 -6.08 13.95
N LEU A 266 -0.49 -5.74 15.10
CA LEU A 266 0.73 -4.94 15.20
C LEU A 266 1.89 -5.77 15.75
N HIS A 267 2.96 -5.86 15.00
CA HIS A 267 4.26 -6.35 15.43
C HIS A 267 5.21 -5.16 15.65
N THR A 268 5.63 -4.96 16.88
CA THR A 268 6.50 -3.84 17.28
C THR A 268 7.96 -4.25 17.25
N THR A 269 8.81 -3.40 16.67
CA THR A 269 10.28 -3.52 16.75
C THR A 269 10.89 -2.29 17.41
N GLU A 270 12.17 -2.38 17.77
CA GLU A 270 12.92 -1.31 18.42
C GLU A 270 14.29 -1.12 17.78
N ARG A 271 14.75 0.14 17.68
CA ARG A 271 16.08 0.54 17.21
C ARG A 271 16.40 0.21 15.74
N LEU A 272 15.41 -0.18 14.94
CA LEU A 272 15.59 -0.42 13.51
C LEU A 272 15.26 0.85 12.70
N GLY A 273 14.30 1.64 13.15
CA GLY A 273 13.83 2.85 12.45
C GLY A 273 13.17 2.53 11.12
N HIS A 274 13.00 3.55 10.27
CA HIS A 274 12.19 3.48 9.06
C HIS A 274 12.72 2.58 7.94
N LYS A 275 14.05 2.43 7.83
CA LYS A 275 14.66 1.72 6.68
C LYS A 275 15.32 0.40 7.07
N LYS A 276 16.04 0.34 8.22
CA LYS A 276 16.72 -0.89 8.63
C LYS A 276 15.74 -2.02 8.94
N VAL A 277 14.51 -1.70 9.30
CA VAL A 277 13.40 -2.64 9.50
C VAL A 277 13.20 -3.57 8.30
N LEU A 278 13.52 -3.13 7.08
CA LEU A 278 13.38 -3.93 5.86
C LEU A 278 14.43 -5.04 5.70
N ALA A 279 15.57 -4.90 6.37
CA ALA A 279 16.69 -5.84 6.28
C ALA A 279 16.83 -6.73 7.53
N ASP A 280 16.01 -6.51 8.54
CA ASP A 280 16.05 -7.28 9.78
C ASP A 280 15.46 -8.68 9.57
N SER A 281 16.21 -9.72 9.91
CA SER A 281 15.82 -11.11 9.68
C SER A 281 14.55 -11.53 10.45
N SER A 282 14.35 -10.98 11.65
CA SER A 282 13.15 -11.26 12.44
C SER A 282 11.89 -10.67 11.79
N VAL A 283 12.01 -9.46 11.23
CA VAL A 283 10.95 -8.79 10.47
C VAL A 283 10.64 -9.55 9.19
N VAL A 284 11.67 -9.95 8.44
CA VAL A 284 11.50 -10.76 7.22
C VAL A 284 10.77 -12.05 7.54
N ASN A 285 11.24 -12.81 8.54
CA ASN A 285 10.61 -14.07 8.95
C ASN A 285 9.17 -13.87 9.43
N ARG A 286 8.89 -12.82 10.21
CA ARG A 286 7.52 -12.52 10.67
C ARG A 286 6.58 -12.23 9.49
N ALA A 287 7.06 -11.47 8.51
CA ALA A 287 6.29 -11.14 7.31
C ALA A 287 5.99 -12.40 6.46
N ILE A 288 6.98 -13.26 6.25
CA ILE A 288 6.80 -14.50 5.47
C ILE A 288 5.83 -15.47 6.17
N ASN A 289 6.03 -15.68 7.48
CA ASN A 289 5.18 -16.57 8.27
C ASN A 289 3.71 -16.14 8.25
N TYR A 290 3.44 -14.83 8.17
CA TYR A 290 2.09 -14.31 8.08
C TYR A 290 1.31 -14.82 6.86
N PHE A 291 1.96 -15.06 5.74
CA PHE A 291 1.33 -15.64 4.55
C PHE A 291 1.16 -17.16 4.68
N GLY A 292 2.12 -17.86 5.32
CA GLY A 292 2.07 -19.31 5.60
C GLY A 292 1.06 -19.69 6.68
N GLU A 293 0.69 -18.77 7.55
CA GLU A 293 -0.43 -18.95 8.47
C GLU A 293 -1.72 -19.05 7.64
N GLN A 294 -2.06 -20.28 7.24
CA GLN A 294 -3.43 -20.57 6.79
C GLN A 294 -4.38 -20.04 7.88
N PRO A 295 -5.53 -19.42 7.53
CA PRO A 295 -6.57 -19.20 8.52
C PRO A 295 -6.71 -20.56 9.18
N ARG A 296 -6.49 -20.65 10.53
CA ARG A 296 -6.72 -21.87 11.27
C ARG A 296 -8.02 -22.39 10.71
N LYS A 297 -7.95 -23.50 9.96
CA LYS A 297 -9.16 -24.19 9.55
C LYS A 297 -9.93 -24.34 10.86
N LYS A 298 -11.08 -23.70 10.95
CA LYS A 298 -12.12 -24.23 11.80
C LYS A 298 -12.39 -25.58 11.17
N GLU A 299 -11.63 -26.54 11.68
CA GLU A 299 -11.42 -27.83 11.06
C GLU A 299 -12.74 -28.53 10.91
N GLY A 300 -12.96 -29.06 9.72
CA GLY A 300 -13.75 -30.27 9.49
C GLY A 300 -15.24 -30.19 9.74
N LYS A 301 -15.71 -29.44 10.72
CA LYS A 301 -17.13 -29.39 11.09
C LYS A 301 -17.99 -28.46 10.22
N GLU A 302 -17.46 -27.32 9.76
CA GLU A 302 -18.26 -26.41 8.90
C GLU A 302 -18.29 -26.86 7.43
N MET A 303 -17.16 -27.41 6.91
CA MET A 303 -17.15 -27.94 5.54
C MET A 303 -17.95 -29.22 5.41
N SER A 304 -17.91 -30.10 6.42
CA SER A 304 -18.80 -31.27 6.50
C SER A 304 -20.27 -30.88 6.66
N LYS A 305 -20.53 -29.77 7.37
CA LYS A 305 -21.89 -29.23 7.54
C LYS A 305 -22.42 -28.62 6.24
N SER A 306 -21.58 -27.90 5.48
CA SER A 306 -21.97 -27.31 4.18
C SER A 306 -22.19 -28.38 3.11
N ILE A 307 -21.35 -29.43 3.06
CA ILE A 307 -21.52 -30.56 2.14
C ILE A 307 -22.81 -31.33 2.49
N ASN A 308 -23.10 -31.56 3.77
CA ASN A 308 -24.33 -32.20 4.20
C ASN A 308 -25.57 -31.35 3.89
N ILE A 309 -25.50 -30.03 4.04
CA ILE A 309 -26.61 -29.11 3.70
C ILE A 309 -26.85 -29.10 2.18
N LEU A 310 -25.82 -29.12 1.34
CA LEU A 310 -25.94 -29.20 -0.13
C LEU A 310 -26.55 -30.55 -0.57
N GLU A 311 -26.19 -31.65 0.08
CA GLU A 311 -26.79 -32.95 -0.19
C GLU A 311 -28.25 -33.04 0.27
N GLU A 312 -28.59 -32.45 1.42
CA GLU A 312 -29.96 -32.29 1.88
C GLU A 312 -30.80 -31.40 0.96
N TYR A 313 -30.24 -30.29 0.49
CA TYR A 313 -30.87 -29.41 -0.49
C TYR A 313 -31.19 -30.14 -1.80
N ARG A 314 -30.26 -30.96 -2.31
CA ARG A 314 -30.46 -31.74 -3.56
C ARG A 314 -31.51 -32.84 -3.43
N LYS A 315 -31.70 -33.40 -2.23
CA LYS A 315 -32.61 -34.51 -1.96
C LYS A 315 -33.96 -34.05 -1.40
N GLY A 316 -34.10 -32.78 -0.99
CA GLY A 316 -35.34 -32.24 -0.40
C GLY A 316 -36.45 -31.91 -1.41
N ASP A 317 -37.70 -31.91 -0.92
CA ASP A 317 -38.83 -31.32 -1.65
C ASP A 317 -38.73 -29.78 -1.73
N LEU A 318 -39.68 -29.17 -2.43
CA LEU A 318 -39.64 -27.74 -2.71
C LEU A 318 -39.64 -26.85 -1.43
N ASP A 319 -40.41 -27.24 -0.42
CA ASP A 319 -40.54 -26.48 0.82
C ASP A 319 -39.28 -26.60 1.67
N ARG A 320 -38.69 -27.78 1.73
CA ARG A 320 -37.42 -28.02 2.43
C ARG A 320 -36.22 -27.32 1.75
N ARG A 321 -36.24 -27.29 0.41
CA ARG A 321 -35.26 -26.52 -0.39
C ARG A 321 -35.36 -25.02 -0.14
N LEU A 322 -36.57 -24.49 -0.08
CA LEU A 322 -36.82 -23.06 0.16
C LEU A 322 -36.35 -22.65 1.55
N ASN A 323 -36.65 -23.46 2.57
CA ASN A 323 -36.22 -23.20 3.95
C ASN A 323 -34.69 -23.25 4.09
N LEU A 324 -34.04 -24.27 3.53
CA LEU A 324 -32.56 -24.36 3.54
C LEU A 324 -31.89 -23.20 2.79
N PHE A 325 -32.49 -22.72 1.70
CA PHE A 325 -32.04 -21.57 0.93
C PHE A 325 -32.18 -20.26 1.73
N LEU A 326 -33.25 -20.10 2.50
CA LEU A 326 -33.49 -18.90 3.31
C LEU A 326 -32.59 -18.83 4.54
N GLU A 327 -32.23 -19.98 5.11
CA GLU A 327 -31.45 -20.08 6.35
C GLU A 327 -29.94 -20.13 6.13
N CYS A 328 -29.45 -20.42 4.91
CA CYS A 328 -28.02 -20.62 4.62
C CYS A 328 -27.47 -19.60 3.62
N PRO A 329 -26.69 -18.57 4.07
CA PRO A 329 -26.12 -17.56 3.19
C PRO A 329 -25.13 -18.10 2.13
N SER A 330 -24.45 -19.22 2.40
CA SER A 330 -23.52 -19.85 1.47
C SER A 330 -24.22 -20.53 0.29
N LEU A 331 -25.41 -21.08 0.48
CA LEU A 331 -26.24 -21.61 -0.60
C LEU A 331 -26.75 -20.50 -1.54
N ARG A 332 -27.04 -19.31 -1.02
CA ARG A 332 -27.46 -18.16 -1.81
C ARG A 332 -26.37 -17.64 -2.73
N ALA A 333 -25.12 -17.65 -2.28
CA ALA A 333 -23.97 -17.22 -3.08
C ALA A 333 -23.71 -18.16 -4.27
N GLU A 334 -23.81 -19.46 -4.07
CA GLU A 334 -23.57 -20.47 -5.10
C GLU A 334 -24.68 -20.48 -6.19
N PHE A 335 -25.91 -20.14 -5.83
CA PHE A 335 -27.02 -20.00 -6.79
C PHE A 335 -26.92 -18.75 -7.67
N LEU A 336 -26.39 -17.65 -7.16
CA LEU A 336 -26.16 -16.43 -7.92
C LEU A 336 -25.06 -16.58 -8.96
N GLU A 337 -24.08 -17.46 -8.73
CA GLU A 337 -23.02 -17.79 -9.70
C GLU A 337 -23.52 -18.71 -10.83
N ILE A 338 -24.49 -19.61 -10.57
CA ILE A 338 -25.04 -20.53 -11.57
C ILE A 338 -25.98 -19.79 -12.55
N ASP A 339 -26.75 -18.82 -12.09
CA ASP A 339 -27.67 -18.05 -12.93
C ASP A 339 -26.96 -17.13 -13.94
N GLN A 340 -25.71 -16.75 -13.66
CA GLN A 340 -24.87 -16.01 -14.61
C GLN A 340 -24.21 -16.89 -15.68
N SER A 341 -24.07 -18.20 -15.44
CA SER A 341 -23.47 -19.13 -16.39
C SER A 341 -24.43 -19.68 -17.43
N GLU A 342 -25.74 -19.67 -17.19
CA GLU A 342 -26.79 -20.14 -18.11
C GLU A 342 -27.37 -19.03 -19.01
N ALA A 343 -27.01 -17.75 -18.79
CA ALA A 343 -27.46 -16.61 -19.57
C ALA A 343 -26.69 -16.38 -20.89
N VAL A 344 -25.69 -17.20 -21.20
CA VAL A 344 -24.93 -17.16 -22.47
C VAL A 344 -25.21 -18.46 -23.25
N GLY A 345 -26.40 -18.57 -23.82
CA GLY A 345 -26.73 -19.57 -24.83
C GLY A 345 -26.42 -19.03 -26.23
N PRO A 346 -26.06 -19.88 -27.19
CA PRO A 346 -25.50 -19.48 -28.48
C PRO A 346 -26.57 -18.91 -29.41
N SER A 347 -26.25 -17.77 -30.02
CA SER A 347 -26.85 -17.33 -31.27
C SER A 347 -25.78 -16.97 -32.28
#